data_e562f8abc3721c1b5a743987b033d7a1
#
_entry.id   e562f8abc3721c1b5a743987b033d7a1
#
_cell.length_a   1.000
_cell.length_b   1.000
_cell.length_c   1.000
_cell.angle_alpha   90.00
_cell.angle_beta   90.00
_cell.angle_gamma   90.00
#
_symmetry.space_group_name_H-M   'P 1'
#
loop_
_entity.id
_entity.type
_entity.pdbx_description
1 polymer ?
#
loop_
_entity_poly.entity_id
_entity_poly.type
_entity_poly.pdbx_seq_one_letter_code
_entity_poly.pdbx_strand_id
1 'polypeptide(L)'
;MDIRNEPFIDYLEDTEIIINCVPGFMGFETSKKILEKKTCVDISFMPEDCNELNTIAKEAETALYPDAGVAPGLSNIIVGNLITKQEIDEIKIMVGGLPIEKKPPWNYKAPFSPIDVIEEYTRPARIKKNGIIETVKPLTGLI
;
A
#
# COMPACT_ATOMS: atom_id res chain seq x y z
N MET A 1 -4.72 10.26 -21.52
CA MET A 1 -4.39 11.25 -20.47
C MET A 1 -3.21 10.76 -19.67
N ASP A 2 -2.19 11.57 -19.45
CA ASP A 2 -1.07 11.25 -18.56
C ASP A 2 -1.25 12.04 -17.25
N ILE A 3 -1.59 11.35 -16.19
CA ILE A 3 -1.89 11.96 -14.87
C ILE A 3 -0.70 12.73 -14.26
N ARG A 4 0.52 12.55 -14.77
CA ARG A 4 1.70 13.30 -14.33
C ARG A 4 1.67 14.75 -14.81
N ASN A 5 1.07 14.99 -15.94
CA ASN A 5 1.15 16.26 -16.68
C ASN A 5 -0.19 16.98 -16.80
N GLU A 6 -1.30 16.32 -16.46
CA GLU A 6 -2.65 16.85 -16.65
C GLU A 6 -3.42 16.93 -15.31
N PRO A 7 -4.31 17.92 -15.15
CA PRO A 7 -5.15 18.06 -13.96
C PRO A 7 -6.27 17.00 -13.96
N PHE A 8 -5.88 15.72 -13.76
CA PHE A 8 -6.80 14.59 -13.82
C PHE A 8 -7.94 14.68 -12.80
N ILE A 9 -7.75 15.42 -11.72
CA ILE A 9 -8.77 15.61 -10.67
C ILE A 9 -10.03 16.27 -11.19
N ASP A 10 -9.91 17.16 -12.17
CA ASP A 10 -11.07 17.89 -12.74
C ASP A 10 -12.02 16.94 -13.50
N TYR A 11 -11.52 15.79 -13.96
CA TYR A 11 -12.32 14.74 -14.59
C TYR A 11 -13.08 13.85 -13.58
N LEU A 12 -12.84 14.05 -12.28
CA LEU A 12 -13.39 13.22 -11.21
C LEU A 12 -14.35 14.01 -10.29
N GLU A 13 -14.90 15.12 -10.77
CA GLU A 13 -15.76 16.01 -9.97
C GLU A 13 -16.98 15.31 -9.38
N ASP A 14 -17.61 14.41 -10.13
CA ASP A 14 -18.80 13.67 -9.72
C ASP A 14 -18.52 12.46 -8.81
N THR A 15 -17.26 12.24 -8.40
CA THR A 15 -16.89 11.13 -7.55
C THR A 15 -16.73 11.56 -6.08
N GLU A 16 -17.11 10.71 -5.15
CA GLU A 16 -16.89 10.93 -3.70
C GLU A 16 -15.57 10.33 -3.22
N ILE A 17 -15.19 9.17 -3.77
CA ILE A 17 -14.01 8.39 -3.38
C ILE A 17 -13.24 8.02 -4.64
N ILE A 18 -11.92 8.16 -4.58
CA ILE A 18 -11.02 7.78 -5.68
C ILE A 18 -10.12 6.64 -5.21
N ILE A 19 -10.00 5.59 -6.03
CA ILE A 19 -9.07 4.51 -5.80
C ILE A 19 -7.79 4.78 -6.60
N ASN A 20 -6.68 4.95 -5.89
CA ASN A 20 -5.37 5.14 -6.48
C ASN A 20 -4.67 3.78 -6.70
N CYS A 21 -4.53 3.39 -7.97
CA CYS A 21 -3.91 2.13 -8.40
C CYS A 21 -2.66 2.36 -9.26
N VAL A 22 -2.01 3.50 -9.16
CA VAL A 22 -0.79 3.79 -9.92
C VAL A 22 0.39 2.96 -9.39
N PRO A 23 1.50 2.81 -10.15
CA PRO A 23 2.73 2.23 -9.63
C PRO A 23 3.24 2.95 -8.38
N GLY A 24 3.91 2.23 -7.47
CA GLY A 24 4.31 2.73 -6.16
C GLY A 24 5.05 4.07 -6.19
N PHE A 25 5.99 4.25 -7.12
CA PHE A 25 6.76 5.49 -7.27
C PHE A 25 5.93 6.74 -7.65
N MET A 26 4.67 6.55 -8.04
CA MET A 26 3.72 7.65 -8.32
C MET A 26 2.68 7.81 -7.21
N GLY A 27 2.60 6.84 -6.30
CA GLY A 27 1.51 6.72 -5.33
C GLY A 27 1.34 7.96 -4.46
N PHE A 28 2.42 8.40 -3.84
CA PHE A 28 2.42 9.52 -2.90
C PHE A 28 1.92 10.82 -3.54
N GLU A 29 2.54 11.25 -4.64
CA GLU A 29 2.16 12.49 -5.33
C GLU A 29 0.75 12.43 -5.93
N THR A 30 0.31 11.24 -6.36
CA THR A 30 -1.05 11.06 -6.86
C THR A 30 -2.06 11.15 -5.72
N SER A 31 -1.82 10.45 -4.62
CA SER A 31 -2.68 10.51 -3.42
C SER A 31 -2.75 11.91 -2.84
N LYS A 32 -1.62 12.64 -2.81
CA LYS A 32 -1.55 14.03 -2.39
C LYS A 32 -2.52 14.92 -3.19
N LYS A 33 -2.46 14.85 -4.51
CA LYS A 33 -3.37 15.61 -5.39
C LYS A 33 -4.83 15.23 -5.20
N ILE A 34 -5.12 13.94 -5.01
CA ILE A 34 -6.49 13.46 -4.75
C ILE A 34 -7.01 14.05 -3.45
N LEU A 35 -6.21 14.02 -2.38
CA LEU A 35 -6.61 14.47 -1.04
C LEU A 35 -6.96 15.95 -0.97
N GLU A 36 -6.46 16.79 -1.86
CA GLU A 36 -6.83 18.20 -1.94
C GLU A 36 -8.33 18.41 -2.22
N LYS A 37 -9.02 17.41 -2.77
CA LYS A 37 -10.45 17.54 -3.17
C LYS A 37 -11.31 16.33 -2.78
N LYS A 38 -10.74 15.13 -2.63
CA LYS A 38 -11.48 13.87 -2.53
C LYS A 38 -10.83 12.90 -1.55
N THR A 39 -11.64 12.04 -0.97
CA THR A 39 -11.15 10.89 -0.19
C THR A 39 -10.44 9.90 -1.12
N CYS A 40 -9.28 9.39 -0.68
CA CYS A 40 -8.43 8.48 -1.43
C CYS A 40 -8.32 7.12 -0.75
N VAL A 41 -8.53 6.05 -1.51
CA VAL A 41 -8.18 4.67 -1.15
C VAL A 41 -6.96 4.29 -1.99
N ASP A 42 -5.83 4.04 -1.35
CA ASP A 42 -4.57 3.81 -2.06
C ASP A 42 -4.10 2.36 -1.96
N ILE A 43 -3.78 1.78 -3.11
CA ILE A 43 -3.20 0.44 -3.24
C ILE A 43 -1.85 0.47 -3.97
N SER A 44 -1.25 1.65 -4.14
CA SER A 44 -0.07 1.85 -4.99
C SER A 44 1.24 1.34 -4.38
N PHE A 45 1.26 0.99 -3.09
CA PHE A 45 2.48 0.58 -2.39
C PHE A 45 3.57 1.67 -2.41
N MET A 46 3.21 2.91 -2.07
CA MET A 46 4.12 4.05 -2.04
C MET A 46 5.27 3.86 -1.04
N PRO A 47 6.49 4.29 -1.37
CA PRO A 47 7.66 4.21 -0.47
C PRO A 47 7.65 5.24 0.66
N GLU A 48 6.98 6.35 0.45
CA GLU A 48 6.96 7.48 1.37
C GLU A 48 6.11 7.18 2.62
N ASP A 49 6.26 7.98 3.66
CA ASP A 49 5.40 7.88 4.85
C ASP A 49 4.06 8.60 4.59
N CYS A 50 2.99 7.83 4.45
CA CYS A 50 1.65 8.36 4.19
C CYS A 50 1.17 9.34 5.29
N ASN A 51 1.74 9.31 6.49
CA ASN A 51 1.40 10.26 7.56
C ASN A 51 1.77 11.71 7.19
N GLU A 52 2.70 11.93 6.26
CA GLU A 52 3.04 13.26 5.77
C GLU A 52 1.86 13.95 5.06
N LEU A 53 0.90 13.17 4.55
CA LEU A 53 -0.32 13.67 3.90
C LEU A 53 -1.44 14.07 4.89
N ASN A 54 -1.25 13.82 6.19
CA ASN A 54 -2.29 14.05 7.20
C ASN A 54 -2.76 15.52 7.30
N THR A 55 -1.84 16.46 7.12
CA THR A 55 -2.18 17.89 7.15
C THR A 55 -3.10 18.26 5.99
N ILE A 56 -2.77 17.82 4.78
CA ILE A 56 -3.55 18.08 3.57
C ILE A 56 -4.96 17.48 3.71
N ALA A 57 -5.03 16.21 4.15
CA ALA A 57 -6.32 15.54 4.33
C ALA A 57 -7.21 16.27 5.35
N LYS A 58 -6.65 16.77 6.45
CA LYS A 58 -7.38 17.53 7.47
C LYS A 58 -7.86 18.88 6.96
N GLU A 59 -7.02 19.61 6.24
CA GLU A 59 -7.36 20.93 5.69
C GLU A 59 -8.44 20.84 4.62
N ALA A 60 -8.45 19.77 3.82
CA ALA A 60 -9.44 19.53 2.78
C ALA A 60 -10.67 18.73 3.26
N GLU A 61 -10.76 18.37 4.56
CA GLU A 61 -11.82 17.52 5.13
C GLU A 61 -11.99 16.18 4.38
N THR A 62 -10.87 15.61 3.91
CA THR A 62 -10.79 14.33 3.19
C THR A 62 -10.10 13.26 4.04
N ALA A 63 -10.03 12.03 3.54
CA ALA A 63 -9.35 10.93 4.21
C ALA A 63 -8.48 10.12 3.26
N LEU A 64 -7.33 9.64 3.74
CA LEU A 64 -6.51 8.64 3.07
C LEU A 64 -6.67 7.29 3.75
N TYR A 65 -7.00 6.28 2.98
CA TYR A 65 -6.95 4.87 3.37
C TYR A 65 -5.76 4.22 2.64
N PRO A 66 -4.55 4.25 3.23
CA PRO A 66 -3.34 3.71 2.60
C PRO A 66 -3.31 2.19 2.73
N ASP A 67 -2.44 1.55 1.93
CA ASP A 67 -2.21 0.10 1.97
C ASP A 67 -3.51 -0.71 1.88
N ALA A 68 -4.45 -0.27 1.05
CA ALA A 68 -5.78 -0.89 0.94
C ALA A 68 -5.82 -2.06 -0.07
N GLY A 69 -4.67 -2.65 -0.38
CA GLY A 69 -4.55 -3.83 -1.25
C GLY A 69 -4.93 -5.14 -0.57
N VAL A 70 -4.40 -6.25 -1.07
CA VAL A 70 -4.60 -7.58 -0.48
C VAL A 70 -3.69 -7.79 0.72
N ALA A 71 -2.39 -7.52 0.55
CA ALA A 71 -1.37 -7.51 1.61
C ALA A 71 -0.20 -6.62 1.19
N PRO A 72 -0.04 -5.47 1.86
CA PRO A 72 -0.87 -4.96 2.98
C PRO A 72 -2.27 -4.57 2.55
N GLY A 73 -3.22 -4.56 3.50
CA GLY A 73 -4.60 -4.11 3.31
C GLY A 73 -5.62 -5.08 3.87
N LEU A 74 -6.24 -5.91 3.06
CA LEU A 74 -7.27 -6.88 3.47
C LEU A 74 -6.79 -7.77 4.62
N SER A 75 -5.55 -8.24 4.56
CA SER A 75 -4.93 -9.02 5.63
C SER A 75 -4.92 -8.27 6.97
N ASN A 76 -4.57 -6.99 6.95
CA ASN A 76 -4.54 -6.14 8.14
C ASN A 76 -5.94 -5.86 8.69
N ILE A 77 -6.93 -5.65 7.82
CA ILE A 77 -8.34 -5.44 8.20
C ILE A 77 -8.89 -6.70 8.89
N ILE A 78 -8.62 -7.89 8.32
CA ILE A 78 -9.04 -9.16 8.91
C ILE A 78 -8.41 -9.34 10.29
N VAL A 79 -7.11 -9.13 10.42
CA VAL A 79 -6.39 -9.19 11.69
C VAL A 79 -6.97 -8.20 12.70
N GLY A 80 -7.16 -6.94 12.30
CA GLY A 80 -7.75 -5.91 13.14
C GLY A 80 -9.13 -6.31 13.69
N ASN A 81 -9.97 -6.92 12.86
CA ASN A 81 -11.27 -7.43 13.30
C ASN A 81 -11.15 -8.64 14.24
N LEU A 82 -10.18 -9.51 14.02
CA LEU A 82 -9.99 -10.70 14.88
C LEU A 82 -9.52 -10.34 16.29
N ILE A 83 -8.53 -9.45 16.41
CA ILE A 83 -7.98 -9.04 17.73
C ILE A 83 -8.99 -8.29 18.61
N THR A 84 -10.07 -7.74 18.03
CA THR A 84 -11.16 -7.14 18.80
C THR A 84 -12.12 -8.19 19.41
N LYS A 85 -12.06 -9.43 18.96
CA LYS A 85 -12.99 -10.50 19.31
C LYS A 85 -12.38 -11.61 20.15
N GLN A 86 -11.06 -11.75 20.11
CA GLN A 86 -10.33 -12.81 20.80
C GLN A 86 -8.89 -12.40 21.09
N GLU A 87 -8.29 -13.02 22.09
CA GLU A 87 -6.85 -12.92 22.34
C GLU A 87 -6.10 -13.75 21.30
N ILE A 88 -5.04 -13.18 20.73
CA ILE A 88 -4.22 -13.82 19.69
C ILE A 88 -2.76 -13.68 20.05
N ASP A 89 -2.06 -14.81 20.21
CA ASP A 89 -0.64 -14.86 20.54
C ASP A 89 0.25 -14.71 19.30
N GLU A 90 -0.18 -15.27 18.17
CA GLU A 90 0.61 -15.27 16.93
C GLU A 90 -0.28 -15.14 15.70
N ILE A 91 0.18 -14.36 14.72
CA ILE A 91 -0.46 -14.23 13.41
C ILE A 91 0.58 -14.47 12.34
N LYS A 92 0.28 -15.36 11.41
CA LYS A 92 1.09 -15.59 10.21
C LYS A 92 0.28 -15.23 8.96
N ILE A 93 0.79 -14.26 8.19
CA ILE A 93 0.21 -13.84 6.92
C ILE A 93 1.13 -14.33 5.81
N MET A 94 0.64 -15.27 5.00
CA MET A 94 1.38 -15.78 3.85
C MET A 94 0.68 -15.31 2.57
N VAL A 95 1.42 -14.58 1.73
CA VAL A 95 0.91 -14.00 0.49
C VAL A 95 1.87 -14.34 -0.64
N GLY A 96 1.33 -14.58 -1.82
CA GLY A 96 2.16 -14.81 -3.00
C GLY A 96 1.33 -14.77 -4.28
N GLY A 97 1.91 -14.16 -5.33
CA GLY A 97 1.41 -14.22 -6.70
C GLY A 97 1.97 -15.45 -7.40
N LEU A 98 1.21 -16.54 -7.45
CA LEU A 98 1.65 -17.77 -8.08
C LEU A 98 0.95 -17.99 -9.42
N PRO A 99 1.69 -18.36 -10.48
CA PRO A 99 1.07 -18.73 -11.75
C PRO A 99 0.30 -20.05 -11.63
N ILE A 100 -0.82 -20.16 -12.34
CA ILE A 100 -1.59 -21.42 -12.44
C ILE A 100 -0.69 -22.53 -12.99
N GLU A 101 0.06 -22.21 -14.05
CA GLU A 101 1.08 -23.10 -14.61
C GLU A 101 2.46 -22.70 -14.11
N LYS A 102 3.04 -23.54 -13.27
CA LYS A 102 4.40 -23.33 -12.75
C LYS A 102 5.42 -23.74 -13.81
N LYS A 103 6.35 -22.83 -14.14
CA LYS A 103 7.44 -23.09 -15.10
C LYS A 103 8.80 -23.01 -14.39
N PRO A 104 9.52 -24.12 -14.25
CA PRO A 104 10.88 -24.09 -13.70
C PRO A 104 11.78 -23.16 -14.50
N PRO A 105 12.81 -22.54 -13.90
CA PRO A 105 13.22 -22.72 -12.50
C PRO A 105 12.46 -21.82 -11.51
N TRP A 106 11.79 -20.76 -11.99
CA TRP A 106 11.30 -19.69 -11.12
C TRP A 106 9.96 -20.02 -10.44
N ASN A 107 9.08 -20.75 -11.11
CA ASN A 107 7.73 -21.06 -10.62
C ASN A 107 6.96 -19.82 -10.14
N TYR A 108 7.31 -18.65 -10.65
CA TYR A 108 6.79 -17.34 -10.26
C TYR A 108 6.52 -16.47 -11.49
N LYS A 109 5.53 -15.61 -11.39
CA LYS A 109 5.24 -14.60 -12.39
C LYS A 109 4.72 -13.35 -11.66
N ALA A 110 5.31 -12.19 -11.93
CA ALA A 110 4.82 -10.92 -11.39
C ALA A 110 3.40 -10.64 -11.92
N PRO A 111 2.38 -10.56 -11.06
CA PRO A 111 1.00 -10.28 -11.48
C PRO A 111 0.71 -8.79 -11.67
N PHE A 112 1.62 -7.91 -11.22
CA PHE A 112 1.52 -6.46 -11.24
C PHE A 112 2.87 -5.84 -11.67
N SER A 113 3.10 -4.57 -11.36
CA SER A 113 4.32 -3.85 -11.72
C SER A 113 5.61 -4.60 -11.32
N PRO A 114 6.47 -5.00 -12.28
CA PRO A 114 7.71 -5.72 -11.95
C PRO A 114 8.68 -4.92 -11.07
N ILE A 115 8.66 -3.59 -11.16
CA ILE A 115 9.51 -2.74 -10.33
C ILE A 115 9.07 -2.80 -8.86
N ASP A 116 7.77 -2.80 -8.60
CA ASP A 116 7.25 -2.89 -7.24
C ASP A 116 7.58 -4.25 -6.61
N VAL A 117 7.58 -5.33 -7.40
CA VAL A 117 8.05 -6.65 -6.94
C VAL A 117 9.53 -6.61 -6.54
N ILE A 118 10.38 -5.91 -7.32
CA ILE A 118 11.79 -5.75 -6.98
C ILE A 118 11.95 -4.94 -5.68
N GLU A 119 11.12 -3.93 -5.49
CA GLU A 119 11.14 -3.11 -4.27
C GLU A 119 10.85 -3.89 -2.99
N GLU A 120 10.05 -4.95 -3.04
CA GLU A 120 9.82 -5.84 -1.90
C GLU A 120 11.14 -6.46 -1.38
N TYR A 121 12.15 -6.62 -2.24
CA TYR A 121 13.46 -7.19 -1.90
C TYR A 121 14.54 -6.14 -1.60
N THR A 122 14.29 -4.88 -1.91
CA THR A 122 15.31 -3.81 -1.81
C THR A 122 14.92 -2.71 -0.83
N ARG A 123 13.63 -2.51 -0.58
CA ARG A 123 13.12 -1.48 0.31
C ARG A 123 13.29 -1.90 1.77
N PRO A 124 13.83 -1.01 2.64
CA PRO A 124 13.83 -1.26 4.09
C PRO A 124 12.40 -1.36 4.63
N ALA A 125 12.21 -2.25 5.60
CA ALA A 125 10.92 -2.44 6.26
C ALA A 125 10.87 -1.73 7.62
N ARG A 126 9.77 -1.06 7.90
CA ARG A 126 9.45 -0.55 9.24
C ARG A 126 8.75 -1.65 10.03
N ILE A 127 9.32 -2.03 11.15
CA ILE A 127 8.74 -3.03 12.06
C ILE A 127 8.55 -2.43 13.44
N LYS A 128 7.64 -2.99 14.22
CA LYS A 128 7.47 -2.64 15.62
C LYS A 128 7.95 -3.81 16.48
N LYS A 129 9.02 -3.59 17.25
CA LYS A 129 9.59 -4.58 18.15
C LYS A 129 9.60 -4.02 19.58
N ASN A 130 9.00 -4.77 20.51
CA ASN A 130 8.87 -4.33 21.91
C ASN A 130 8.26 -2.90 22.08
N GLY A 131 7.31 -2.54 21.23
CA GLY A 131 6.67 -1.24 21.24
C GLY A 131 7.43 -0.11 20.51
N ILE A 132 8.67 -0.35 20.06
CA ILE A 132 9.53 0.64 19.37
C ILE A 132 9.50 0.36 17.87
N ILE A 133 9.39 1.43 17.07
CA ILE A 133 9.48 1.34 15.61
C ILE A 133 10.95 1.32 15.22
N GLU A 134 11.34 0.30 14.48
CA GLU A 134 12.68 0.10 13.94
C GLU A 134 12.63 -0.06 12.42
N THR A 135 13.68 0.42 11.74
CA THR A 135 13.87 0.17 10.31
C THR A 135 14.88 -0.96 10.13
N VAL A 136 14.45 -2.01 9.46
CA VAL A 136 15.31 -3.17 9.17
C VAL A 136 15.63 -3.26 7.69
N LYS A 137 16.83 -3.75 7.36
CA LYS A 137 17.24 -3.97 5.99
C LYS A 137 16.43 -5.11 5.37
N PRO A 138 16.15 -5.04 4.05
CA PRO A 138 15.46 -6.13 3.37
C PRO A 138 16.27 -7.44 3.47
N LEU A 139 15.60 -8.58 3.32
CA LEU A 139 16.18 -9.92 3.34
C LEU A 139 16.98 -10.26 4.62
N THR A 140 16.66 -9.59 5.73
CA THR A 140 17.24 -9.90 7.06
C THR A 140 16.23 -10.65 7.92
N GLY A 141 16.72 -11.53 8.81
CA GLY A 141 15.85 -12.31 9.70
C GLY A 141 15.03 -13.39 8.97
N LEU A 142 15.52 -13.87 7.85
CA LEU A 142 14.92 -15.03 7.16
C LEU A 142 14.95 -16.25 8.05
N ILE A 143 13.80 -16.92 8.19
CA ILE A 143 13.59 -18.13 8.97
C ILE A 143 13.69 -19.33 8.03
#